data_7e6c6f7986e1996f2b744296ab5c8b42
#
_entry.id   7e6c6f7986e1996f2b744296ab5c8b42
#
_cell.length_a   1.000
_cell.length_b   1.000
_cell.length_c   1.000
_cell.angle_alpha   90.00
_cell.angle_beta   90.00
_cell.angle_gamma   90.00
#
_symmetry.space_group_name_H-M   'P 1'
#
loop_
_entity.id
_entity.type
_entity.pdbx_description
1 polymer ?
#
loop_
_entity_poly.entity_id
_entity_poly.type
_entity_poly.pdbx_seq_one_letter_code
_entity_poly.pdbx_strand_id
1 'polypeptide(L)' 'MTKKEIQVGKKVWYYPILGGSKKELAVIESEPYEMCGTTCCMIDIRSSVVAIENLKAYE' A
#
# COMPACT_ATOMS: atom_id res chain seq x y z
N MET A 1 4.10 2.48 5.44
CA MET A 1 3.74 1.41 6.40
C MET A 1 4.86 0.38 6.45
N THR A 2 4.96 -0.31 7.55
CA THR A 2 5.91 -1.41 7.65
C THR A 2 5.26 -2.71 7.18
N LYS A 3 6.10 -3.70 6.87
CA LYS A 3 5.63 -5.01 6.43
C LYS A 3 4.65 -5.64 7.43
N LYS A 4 4.88 -5.44 8.71
CA LYS A 4 4.02 -6.02 9.76
C LYS A 4 2.63 -5.42 9.80
N GLU A 5 2.47 -4.21 9.27
CA GLU A 5 1.19 -3.51 9.26
C GLU A 5 0.32 -3.88 8.07
N ILE A 6 0.88 -4.59 7.09
CA ILE A 6 0.15 -4.97 5.88
C ILE A 6 -0.69 -6.21 6.16
N GLN A 7 -2.01 -6.05 6.12
CA GLN A 7 -2.96 -7.16 6.34
C GLN A 7 -4.07 -7.07 5.30
N VAL A 8 -4.42 -8.20 4.73
CA VAL A 8 -5.50 -8.29 3.74
C VAL A 8 -6.82 -7.79 4.37
N GLY A 9 -7.51 -6.91 3.65
CA GLY A 9 -8.75 -6.31 4.11
C GLY A 9 -8.59 -5.03 4.90
N LYS A 10 -7.38 -4.62 5.19
CA LYS A 10 -7.11 -3.40 5.95
C LYS A 10 -7.27 -2.18 5.05
N LYS A 11 -7.95 -1.14 5.55
CA LYS A 11 -8.05 0.14 4.85
C LYS A 11 -6.77 0.93 5.03
N VAL A 12 -6.32 1.56 3.96
CA VAL A 12 -5.10 2.37 3.97
C VAL A 12 -5.28 3.58 3.05
N TRP A 13 -4.41 4.58 3.24
CA TRP A 13 -4.30 5.69 2.31
C TRP A 13 -3.15 5.39 1.34
N TYR A 14 -3.45 5.47 0.06
CA TYR A 14 -2.46 5.31 -0.99
C TYR A 14 -2.03 6.68 -1.51
N TYR A 15 -0.74 6.95 -1.50
CA TYR A 15 -0.16 8.18 -2.01
C TYR A 15 0.55 7.90 -3.33
N PRO A 16 -0.06 8.24 -4.48
CA PRO A 16 0.56 7.95 -5.79
C PRO A 16 1.93 8.61 -5.94
N ILE A 17 2.12 9.76 -5.29
CA ILE A 17 3.39 10.48 -5.33
C ILE A 17 3.92 10.58 -3.92
N LEU A 18 5.12 10.04 -3.67
CA LEU A 18 5.77 10.14 -2.36
C LEU A 18 6.03 11.61 -2.04
N GLY A 19 5.68 12.01 -0.84
CA GLY A 19 5.82 13.40 -0.41
C GLY A 19 4.71 14.31 -0.92
N GLY A 20 3.81 13.81 -1.79
CA GLY A 20 2.67 14.58 -2.26
C GLY A 20 1.54 14.63 -1.25
N SER A 21 0.57 15.52 -1.48
CA SER A 21 -0.59 15.66 -0.61
C SER A 21 -1.79 14.87 -1.08
N LYS A 22 -1.81 14.40 -2.31
CA LYS A 22 -2.93 13.59 -2.83
C LYS A 22 -2.89 12.19 -2.27
N LYS A 23 -4.04 11.71 -1.84
CA LYS A 23 -4.19 10.35 -1.33
C LYS A 23 -5.53 9.77 -1.76
N GLU A 24 -5.58 8.46 -1.86
CA GLU A 24 -6.79 7.74 -2.22
C GLU A 24 -7.03 6.64 -1.18
N LEU A 25 -8.29 6.45 -0.81
CA LEU A 25 -8.65 5.37 0.09
C LEU A 25 -8.56 4.04 -0.65
N ALA A 26 -7.89 3.08 -0.07
CA ALA A 26 -7.68 1.76 -0.67
C ALA A 26 -7.82 0.67 0.38
N VAL A 27 -7.99 -0.56 -0.09
CA VAL A 27 -8.03 -1.74 0.76
C VAL A 27 -6.93 -2.70 0.29
N ILE A 28 -6.17 -3.22 1.23
CA ILE A 28 -5.09 -4.16 0.93
C ILE A 28 -5.70 -5.49 0.49
N GLU A 29 -5.27 -6.00 -0.66
CA GLU A 29 -5.79 -7.22 -1.23
C GLU A 29 -4.84 -8.41 -1.18
N SER A 30 -3.58 -8.19 -0.83
CA SER A 30 -2.62 -9.29 -0.74
C SER A 30 -1.67 -9.08 0.42
N GLU A 31 -1.02 -10.16 0.85
CA GLU A 31 0.03 -10.06 1.83
C GLU A 31 1.25 -9.38 1.22
N PRO A 32 2.12 -8.78 2.05
CA PRO A 32 3.30 -8.11 1.52
C PRO A 32 4.31 -9.14 1.00
N TYR A 33 5.01 -8.77 -0.06
CA TYR A 33 6.10 -9.59 -0.60
C TYR A 33 7.16 -8.68 -1.20
N GLU A 34 8.34 -9.22 -1.38
CA GLU A 34 9.44 -8.43 -1.93
C GLU A 34 9.56 -8.65 -3.42
N MET A 35 9.78 -7.54 -4.14
CA MET A 35 10.01 -7.54 -5.57
C MET A 35 11.15 -6.57 -5.85
N CYS A 36 12.25 -7.07 -6.38
CA CYS A 36 13.43 -6.25 -6.71
C CYS A 36 13.92 -5.41 -5.53
N GLY A 37 13.92 -5.98 -4.33
CA GLY A 37 14.39 -5.30 -3.13
C GLY A 37 13.40 -4.34 -2.51
N THR A 38 12.19 -4.26 -3.05
CA THR A 38 11.14 -3.38 -2.52
C THR A 38 9.98 -4.22 -2.01
N THR A 39 9.51 -3.92 -0.80
CA THR A 39 8.33 -4.59 -0.26
C THR A 39 7.09 -3.99 -0.90
N CYS A 40 6.25 -4.83 -1.46
CA CYS A 40 5.05 -4.43 -2.21
C CYS A 40 3.84 -5.21 -1.76
N CYS A 41 2.67 -4.70 -2.07
CA CYS A 41 1.42 -5.45 -1.92
C CYS A 41 0.41 -4.97 -2.96
N MET A 42 -0.69 -5.70 -3.10
CA MET A 42 -1.77 -5.28 -4.00
C MET A 42 -2.84 -4.53 -3.22
N ILE A 43 -3.46 -3.57 -3.89
CA ILE A 43 -4.58 -2.81 -3.35
C ILE A 43 -5.70 -2.80 -4.38
N ASP A 44 -6.93 -2.55 -3.91
CA ASP A 44 -8.14 -2.67 -4.74
C ASP A 44 -8.24 -1.62 -5.85
N ILE A 45 -7.65 -0.46 -5.66
CA ILE A 45 -7.74 0.65 -6.63
C ILE A 45 -6.66 0.60 -7.71
N ARG A 46 -5.78 -0.41 -7.68
CA ARG A 46 -4.72 -0.57 -8.68
C ARG A 46 -4.67 -2.01 -9.15
N SER A 47 -4.42 -2.18 -10.43
CA SER A 47 -4.31 -3.51 -11.04
C SER A 47 -2.90 -4.10 -10.92
N SER A 48 -1.95 -3.32 -10.44
CA SER A 48 -0.57 -3.76 -10.25
C SER A 48 -0.15 -3.56 -8.80
N VAL A 49 0.99 -4.13 -8.43
CA VAL A 49 1.50 -3.98 -7.07
C VAL A 49 1.96 -2.55 -6.82
N VAL A 50 1.88 -2.15 -5.56
CA VAL A 50 2.38 -0.84 -5.12
C VAL A 50 3.36 -1.04 -3.98
N ALA A 51 4.35 -0.16 -3.88
CA ALA A 51 5.30 -0.20 -2.78
C ALA A 51 4.60 0.19 -1.48
N ILE A 52 4.87 -0.52 -0.39
CA ILE A 52 4.21 -0.22 0.88
C ILE A 52 4.62 1.14 1.45
N GLU A 53 5.74 1.70 1.00
CA GLU A 53 6.14 3.05 1.41
C GLU A 53 5.16 4.12 0.91
N ASN A 54 4.36 3.81 -0.11
CA ASN A 54 3.31 4.69 -0.61
C ASN A 54 2.00 4.55 0.16
N LEU A 55 1.97 3.73 1.19
CA LEU A 55 0.77 3.46 1.98
C LEU A 55 0.91 4.00 3.40
N LYS A 56 -0.19 4.52 3.93
CA LYS A 56 -0.28 4.93 5.33
C LYS A 56 -1.54 4.35 5.95
N ALA A 57 -1.47 4.06 7.25
CA ALA A 57 -2.61 3.51 7.96
C ALA A 57 -3.81 4.47 7.89
N TYR A 58 -4.99 3.92 7.67
CA TYR A 58 -6.23 4.69 7.69
C TYR A 58 -6.69 4.85 9.13
N GLU A 59 -6.87 6.09 9.55
CA GLU A 59 -7.39 6.39 10.88
C GLU A 59 -8.47 7.45 10.82
#